data_40541fe145a6621e02904ed0c2b2be1c
#
_entry.id   40541fe145a6621e02904ed0c2b2be1c
#
_cell.length_a   1.000
_cell.length_b   1.000
_cell.length_c   1.000
_cell.angle_alpha   90.00
_cell.angle_beta   90.00
_cell.angle_gamma   90.00
#
_symmetry.space_group_name_H-M   'P 1'
#
loop_
_entity.id
_entity.type
_entity.pdbx_description
1 polymer ?
#
loop_
_entity_poly.entity_id
_entity_poly.type
_entity_poly.pdbx_seq_one_letter_code
_entity_poly.pdbx_strand_id
1 'polypeptide(L)'
;MAGIIVKPRSRILHGHDWVYGSEILKTFGEPANGGIVSIRDGRDRLLGTGMYNSRSQIVARRFSRQRQELDLDFFQRRLAQAIEYRRRRKIDLETCRLVWSESDGLPGLIIDRYGSAFVVQTLTLAMDQRQELIVEALKPEAEKLAGPEFVIVERNDAPVRRAEGMETRTGLLHGEGTLRQVHILGLDFEIDVLHGQKTGFYLDQVENYRAVADWTLGRRVLDCFANQGAFALACAKGGAEAVTAVEISSEAVSQIAANASRNGVKVETVEANVFDYLKQCEAEGAQYDLIILDPPSFTKTKDKLQDAMRGYKEIHLRAFKLLSPAGLLATFSCSHHVGADMFRDMIAESLVDAKRSARLLETYRQNADHPILATIPETEYLKGFLMEMAPGR
;
A
#
# COMPACT_ATOMS: atom_id res chain seq x y z
N MET A 1 10.80 -12.62 -32.84
CA MET A 1 10.32 -12.34 -31.47
C MET A 1 9.12 -13.21 -31.22
N ALA A 2 9.12 -13.96 -30.12
CA ALA A 2 7.97 -14.74 -29.67
C ALA A 2 6.80 -13.84 -29.31
N GLY A 3 5.58 -14.39 -29.27
CA GLY A 3 4.44 -13.56 -28.95
C GLY A 3 3.16 -14.31 -28.65
N ILE A 4 2.15 -13.52 -28.33
CA ILE A 4 0.79 -13.96 -28.07
C ILE A 4 -0.19 -13.22 -28.97
N ILE A 5 -1.24 -13.90 -29.38
CA ILE A 5 -2.40 -13.31 -30.04
C ILE A 5 -3.56 -13.38 -29.05
N VAL A 6 -4.16 -12.22 -28.80
CA VAL A 6 -5.28 -12.12 -27.86
C VAL A 6 -6.63 -12.28 -28.55
N LYS A 7 -7.60 -12.80 -27.80
CA LYS A 7 -8.99 -12.95 -28.24
C LYS A 7 -9.67 -11.58 -28.45
N PRO A 8 -10.68 -11.50 -29.33
CA PRO A 8 -11.60 -10.36 -29.35
C PRO A 8 -12.21 -10.13 -27.96
N ARG A 9 -12.36 -8.88 -27.56
CA ARG A 9 -12.86 -8.46 -26.24
C ARG A 9 -11.90 -8.65 -25.07
N SER A 10 -10.61 -9.00 -25.31
CA SER A 10 -9.60 -8.96 -24.24
C SER A 10 -9.46 -7.55 -23.67
N ARG A 11 -9.20 -7.45 -22.36
CA ARG A 11 -9.07 -6.18 -21.65
C ARG A 11 -8.04 -5.22 -22.27
N ILE A 12 -6.97 -5.77 -22.82
CA ILE A 12 -5.89 -4.99 -23.44
C ILE A 12 -6.39 -4.16 -24.64
N LEU A 13 -7.45 -4.58 -25.31
CA LEU A 13 -8.10 -3.82 -26.38
C LEU A 13 -8.88 -2.60 -25.86
N HIS A 14 -9.20 -2.60 -24.58
CA HIS A 14 -9.89 -1.51 -23.86
C HIS A 14 -8.94 -0.67 -23.00
N GLY A 15 -7.62 -0.80 -23.22
CA GLY A 15 -6.61 0.05 -22.57
C GLY A 15 -5.94 -0.56 -21.35
N HIS A 16 -6.40 -1.70 -20.85
CA HIS A 16 -5.73 -2.43 -19.76
C HIS A 16 -4.37 -2.97 -20.22
N ASP A 17 -3.43 -3.20 -19.28
CA ASP A 17 -2.11 -3.72 -19.63
C ASP A 17 -1.92 -5.20 -19.26
N TRP A 18 -2.93 -5.85 -18.67
CA TRP A 18 -2.88 -7.27 -18.30
C TRP A 18 -3.58 -8.14 -19.33
N VAL A 19 -2.99 -9.32 -19.59
CA VAL A 19 -3.57 -10.39 -20.38
C VAL A 19 -3.63 -11.66 -19.53
N TYR A 20 -4.83 -12.17 -19.30
CA TYR A 20 -5.06 -13.42 -18.59
C TYR A 20 -4.94 -14.62 -19.52
N GLY A 21 -4.62 -15.80 -18.99
CA GLY A 21 -4.52 -17.03 -19.79
C GLY A 21 -5.77 -17.32 -20.62
N SER A 22 -6.95 -17.05 -20.08
CA SER A 22 -8.23 -17.21 -20.79
C SER A 22 -8.43 -16.23 -21.97
N GLU A 23 -7.66 -15.15 -22.03
CA GLU A 23 -7.73 -14.13 -23.10
C GLU A 23 -6.78 -14.42 -24.25
N ILE A 24 -5.88 -15.40 -24.13
CA ILE A 24 -4.95 -15.81 -25.19
C ILE A 24 -5.67 -16.70 -26.19
N LEU A 25 -5.58 -16.36 -27.47
CA LEU A 25 -6.07 -17.16 -28.57
C LEU A 25 -5.02 -18.22 -28.97
N LYS A 26 -3.78 -17.79 -29.17
CA LYS A 26 -2.63 -18.64 -29.45
C LYS A 26 -1.30 -17.96 -29.13
N THR A 27 -0.25 -18.77 -28.98
CA THR A 27 1.14 -18.31 -28.89
C THR A 27 1.87 -18.60 -30.19
N PHE A 28 2.99 -17.91 -30.43
CA PHE A 28 3.89 -18.17 -31.55
C PHE A 28 5.33 -17.90 -31.13
N GLY A 29 6.29 -18.58 -31.77
CA GLY A 29 7.73 -18.41 -31.52
C GLY A 29 8.20 -18.79 -30.11
N GLU A 30 7.49 -19.73 -29.44
CA GLU A 30 7.85 -20.33 -28.14
C GLU A 30 8.21 -19.30 -27.04
N PRO A 31 7.21 -18.58 -26.47
CA PRO A 31 7.46 -17.60 -25.41
C PRO A 31 8.11 -18.24 -24.18
N ALA A 32 9.25 -17.74 -23.76
CA ALA A 32 9.92 -18.15 -22.53
C ALA A 32 9.39 -17.38 -21.31
N ASN A 33 9.24 -18.05 -20.17
CA ASN A 33 8.85 -17.41 -18.91
C ASN A 33 9.91 -16.39 -18.46
N GLY A 34 9.49 -15.20 -18.08
CA GLY A 34 10.36 -14.04 -17.81
C GLY A 34 10.85 -13.32 -19.06
N GLY A 35 10.53 -13.86 -20.26
CA GLY A 35 10.88 -13.26 -21.54
C GLY A 35 9.93 -12.14 -21.97
N ILE A 36 10.33 -11.48 -23.07
CA ILE A 36 9.56 -10.41 -23.69
C ILE A 36 8.79 -11.00 -24.88
N VAL A 37 7.52 -10.61 -25.02
CA VAL A 37 6.63 -11.05 -26.07
C VAL A 37 5.98 -9.89 -26.82
N SER A 38 5.76 -10.07 -28.13
CA SER A 38 4.85 -9.23 -28.89
C SER A 38 3.41 -9.61 -28.55
N ILE A 39 2.59 -8.63 -28.21
CA ILE A 39 1.15 -8.82 -27.99
C ILE A 39 0.44 -8.32 -29.25
N ARG A 40 -0.37 -9.18 -29.88
CA ARG A 40 -1.09 -8.88 -31.12
C ARG A 40 -2.58 -9.21 -30.99
N ASP A 41 -3.39 -8.55 -31.79
CA ASP A 41 -4.80 -8.89 -31.94
C ASP A 41 -5.01 -10.03 -32.98
N GLY A 42 -6.26 -10.49 -33.13
CA GLY A 42 -6.62 -11.54 -34.09
C GLY A 42 -6.41 -11.18 -35.57
N ARG A 43 -6.12 -9.90 -35.88
CA ARG A 43 -5.77 -9.39 -37.21
C ARG A 43 -4.26 -9.17 -37.39
N ASP A 44 -3.45 -9.71 -36.47
CA ASP A 44 -1.99 -9.60 -36.45
C ASP A 44 -1.46 -8.17 -36.20
N ARG A 45 -2.30 -7.22 -35.75
CA ARG A 45 -1.85 -5.87 -35.41
C ARG A 45 -1.16 -5.88 -34.07
N LEU A 46 -0.01 -5.19 -33.99
CA LEU A 46 0.75 -5.04 -32.74
C LEU A 46 -0.05 -4.17 -31.74
N LEU A 47 -0.26 -4.70 -30.55
CA LEU A 47 -0.85 -3.99 -29.40
C LEU A 47 0.22 -3.52 -28.42
N GLY A 48 1.44 -4.03 -28.55
CA GLY A 48 2.59 -3.65 -27.73
C GLY A 48 3.51 -4.80 -27.39
N THR A 49 4.42 -4.53 -26.48
CA THR A 49 5.39 -5.48 -25.92
C THR A 49 5.07 -5.73 -24.45
N GLY A 50 5.08 -6.99 -24.05
CA GLY A 50 4.77 -7.41 -22.68
C GLY A 50 5.79 -8.40 -22.13
N MET A 51 5.82 -8.50 -20.81
CA MET A 51 6.51 -9.56 -20.08
C MET A 51 5.61 -10.79 -20.02
N TYR A 52 6.17 -11.98 -20.19
CA TYR A 52 5.43 -13.24 -20.26
C TYR A 52 5.78 -14.18 -19.12
N ASN A 53 4.76 -14.78 -18.51
CA ASN A 53 4.92 -15.89 -17.58
C ASN A 53 3.69 -16.79 -17.61
N SER A 54 3.84 -18.00 -18.17
CA SER A 54 2.74 -18.97 -18.28
C SER A 54 2.27 -19.53 -16.94
N ARG A 55 3.05 -19.37 -15.86
CA ARG A 55 2.71 -19.81 -14.50
C ARG A 55 1.82 -18.81 -13.78
N SER A 56 1.85 -17.54 -14.20
CA SER A 56 1.05 -16.47 -13.61
C SER A 56 -0.39 -16.50 -14.13
N GLN A 57 -1.34 -16.09 -13.28
CA GLN A 57 -2.72 -15.83 -13.74
C GLN A 57 -2.76 -14.69 -14.76
N ILE A 58 -1.93 -13.66 -14.57
CA ILE A 58 -1.71 -12.57 -15.52
C ILE A 58 -0.53 -12.99 -16.40
N VAL A 59 -0.84 -13.74 -17.45
CA VAL A 59 0.17 -14.40 -18.30
C VAL A 59 1.04 -13.41 -19.05
N ALA A 60 0.52 -12.24 -19.43
CA ALA A 60 1.36 -11.18 -19.97
C ALA A 60 0.97 -9.81 -19.38
N ARG A 61 2.00 -8.98 -19.13
CA ARG A 61 1.87 -7.60 -18.68
C ARG A 61 2.54 -6.68 -19.67
N ARG A 62 1.74 -5.86 -20.37
CA ARG A 62 2.25 -4.90 -21.33
C ARG A 62 2.97 -3.77 -20.62
N PHE A 63 4.21 -3.46 -20.99
CA PHE A 63 5.01 -2.34 -20.48
C PHE A 63 5.29 -1.26 -21.54
N SER A 64 4.99 -1.57 -22.82
CA SER A 64 5.12 -0.61 -23.92
C SER A 64 4.06 -0.89 -24.99
N ARG A 65 3.53 0.18 -25.60
CA ARG A 65 2.66 0.07 -26.79
C ARG A 65 3.44 -0.09 -28.08
N GLN A 66 4.75 0.05 -28.02
CA GLN A 66 5.69 -0.12 -29.13
C GLN A 66 6.57 -1.34 -28.90
N ARG A 67 7.39 -1.70 -29.87
CA ARG A 67 8.47 -2.67 -29.66
C ARG A 67 9.50 -2.07 -28.74
N GLN A 68 9.80 -2.76 -27.64
CA GLN A 68 10.70 -2.29 -26.61
C GLN A 68 11.39 -3.48 -25.93
N GLU A 69 12.68 -3.35 -25.69
CA GLU A 69 13.45 -4.28 -24.86
C GLU A 69 13.47 -3.80 -23.40
N LEU A 70 13.68 -4.73 -22.47
CA LEU A 70 13.91 -4.43 -21.05
C LEU A 70 15.43 -4.38 -20.80
N ASP A 71 16.07 -3.38 -21.37
CA ASP A 71 17.50 -3.09 -21.27
C ASP A 71 17.77 -1.99 -20.23
N LEU A 72 19.07 -1.69 -20.03
CA LEU A 72 19.52 -0.68 -19.08
C LEU A 72 18.92 0.70 -19.40
N ASP A 73 18.91 1.09 -20.67
CA ASP A 73 18.38 2.38 -21.13
C ASP A 73 16.86 2.50 -20.85
N PHE A 74 16.12 1.41 -21.04
CA PHE A 74 14.70 1.36 -20.66
C PHE A 74 14.50 1.64 -19.17
N PHE A 75 15.24 0.95 -18.30
CA PHE A 75 15.11 1.14 -16.85
C PHE A 75 15.54 2.54 -16.42
N GLN A 76 16.65 3.06 -16.93
CA GLN A 76 17.10 4.42 -16.63
C GLN A 76 16.05 5.48 -16.99
N ARG A 77 15.48 5.41 -18.21
CA ARG A 77 14.43 6.33 -18.65
C ARG A 77 13.16 6.23 -17.80
N ARG A 78 12.73 5.01 -17.47
CA ARG A 78 11.52 4.81 -16.67
C ARG A 78 11.69 5.25 -15.22
N LEU A 79 12.82 4.99 -14.60
CA LEU A 79 13.15 5.47 -13.26
C LEU A 79 13.18 7.00 -13.22
N ALA A 80 13.86 7.64 -14.16
CA ALA A 80 13.89 9.11 -14.25
C ALA A 80 12.47 9.70 -14.42
N GLN A 81 11.61 9.08 -15.26
CA GLN A 81 10.22 9.51 -15.44
C GLN A 81 9.39 9.35 -14.17
N ALA A 82 9.55 8.25 -13.43
CA ALA A 82 8.86 7.99 -12.18
C ALA A 82 9.26 9.01 -11.09
N ILE A 83 10.56 9.30 -10.96
CA ILE A 83 11.08 10.32 -10.03
C ILE A 83 10.56 11.70 -10.40
N GLU A 84 10.60 12.05 -11.68
CA GLU A 84 10.12 13.35 -12.17
C GLU A 84 8.59 13.51 -11.96
N TYR A 85 7.82 12.45 -12.07
CA TYR A 85 6.40 12.46 -11.71
C TYR A 85 6.23 12.89 -10.24
N ARG A 86 7.01 12.30 -9.30
CA ARG A 86 6.95 12.63 -7.86
C ARG A 86 7.33 14.09 -7.63
N ARG A 87 8.37 14.61 -8.29
CA ARG A 87 8.77 16.02 -8.21
C ARG A 87 7.64 16.97 -8.66
N ARG A 88 7.03 16.71 -9.81
CA ARG A 88 5.92 17.52 -10.34
C ARG A 88 4.69 17.50 -9.43
N ARG A 89 4.50 16.40 -8.70
CA ARG A 89 3.44 16.25 -7.71
C ARG A 89 3.80 16.85 -6.35
N LYS A 90 5.01 17.42 -6.21
CA LYS A 90 5.53 17.98 -4.94
C LYS A 90 5.55 16.96 -3.80
N ILE A 91 5.77 15.69 -4.13
CA ILE A 91 5.93 14.62 -3.15
C ILE A 91 7.31 14.78 -2.53
N ASP A 92 7.41 14.61 -1.22
CA ASP A 92 8.69 14.55 -0.53
C ASP A 92 9.46 13.33 -1.01
N LEU A 93 10.57 13.58 -1.71
CA LEU A 93 11.37 12.50 -2.27
C LEU A 93 12.26 11.80 -1.23
N GLU A 94 12.41 12.35 -0.04
CA GLU A 94 13.22 11.75 1.02
C GLU A 94 12.57 10.48 1.56
N THR A 95 11.23 10.45 1.64
CA THR A 95 10.48 9.28 2.12
C THR A 95 9.21 9.09 1.30
N CYS A 96 9.30 8.25 0.26
CA CYS A 96 8.18 8.02 -0.66
C CYS A 96 8.35 6.73 -1.47
N ARG A 97 7.28 6.28 -2.11
CA ARG A 97 7.34 5.29 -3.19
C ARG A 97 7.81 5.94 -4.48
N LEU A 98 9.04 5.66 -4.88
CA LEU A 98 9.64 6.18 -6.12
C LEU A 98 9.11 5.48 -7.37
N VAL A 99 8.76 4.18 -7.27
CA VAL A 99 8.21 3.38 -8.37
C VAL A 99 7.02 2.57 -7.90
N TRP A 100 5.90 2.74 -8.59
CA TRP A 100 4.65 2.01 -8.34
C TRP A 100 4.22 1.20 -9.58
N SER A 101 4.93 0.12 -9.85
CA SER A 101 4.53 -0.97 -10.76
C SER A 101 3.96 -0.48 -12.11
N GLU A 102 2.77 -0.96 -12.49
CA GLU A 102 2.06 -0.61 -13.71
C GLU A 102 1.89 0.90 -13.89
N SER A 103 1.68 1.61 -12.80
CA SER A 103 1.43 3.06 -12.83
C SER A 103 2.63 3.88 -13.31
N ASP A 104 3.83 3.34 -13.17
CA ASP A 104 5.07 3.95 -13.69
C ASP A 104 5.58 3.23 -14.95
N GLY A 105 4.78 2.32 -15.51
CA GLY A 105 5.15 1.55 -16.71
C GLY A 105 6.27 0.53 -16.47
N LEU A 106 6.40 0.08 -15.21
CA LEU A 106 7.36 -0.93 -14.74
C LEU A 106 6.62 -2.07 -14.02
N PRO A 107 5.76 -2.84 -14.72
CA PRO A 107 4.86 -3.80 -14.08
C PRO A 107 5.58 -4.79 -13.17
N GLY A 108 5.21 -4.82 -11.89
CA GLY A 108 5.81 -5.68 -10.89
C GLY A 108 7.10 -5.16 -10.26
N LEU A 109 7.54 -3.93 -10.55
CA LEU A 109 8.64 -3.27 -9.84
C LEU A 109 8.08 -2.26 -8.84
N ILE A 110 8.56 -2.34 -7.61
CA ILE A 110 8.33 -1.36 -6.55
C ILE A 110 9.68 -0.88 -6.06
N ILE A 111 9.82 0.43 -5.88
CA ILE A 111 10.99 1.03 -5.23
C ILE A 111 10.48 2.06 -4.23
N ASP A 112 10.79 1.83 -2.95
CA ASP A 112 10.53 2.75 -1.86
C ASP A 112 11.83 3.38 -1.38
N ARG A 113 11.78 4.66 -1.03
CA ARG A 113 12.92 5.38 -0.47
C ARG A 113 12.65 5.79 0.97
N TYR A 114 13.66 5.59 1.81
CA TYR A 114 13.72 5.98 3.22
C TYR A 114 15.06 6.66 3.48
N GLY A 115 15.12 7.98 3.33
CA GLY A 115 16.37 8.75 3.44
C GLY A 115 17.39 8.31 2.39
N SER A 116 18.49 7.69 2.84
CA SER A 116 19.53 7.12 1.98
C SER A 116 19.33 5.64 1.63
N ALA A 117 18.22 5.00 2.04
CA ALA A 117 17.92 3.64 1.67
C ALA A 117 16.86 3.54 0.57
N PHE A 118 17.08 2.62 -0.37
CA PHE A 118 16.18 2.28 -1.47
C PHE A 118 15.80 0.81 -1.35
N VAL A 119 14.51 0.54 -1.18
CA VAL A 119 13.98 -0.81 -1.03
C VAL A 119 13.34 -1.24 -2.33
N VAL A 120 13.86 -2.30 -2.92
CA VAL A 120 13.45 -2.82 -4.23
C VAL A 120 12.64 -4.10 -4.03
N GLN A 121 11.50 -4.19 -4.69
CA GLN A 121 10.71 -5.42 -4.81
C GLN A 121 10.49 -5.74 -6.29
N THR A 122 10.84 -6.98 -6.69
CA THR A 122 10.56 -7.53 -8.01
C THR A 122 9.47 -8.58 -7.89
N LEU A 123 8.25 -8.21 -8.25
CA LEU A 123 7.03 -9.02 -8.04
C LEU A 123 6.61 -9.82 -9.27
N THR A 124 7.30 -9.67 -10.40
CA THR A 124 7.10 -10.44 -11.63
C THR A 124 8.40 -11.12 -12.05
N LEU A 125 8.30 -12.30 -12.66
CA LEU A 125 9.47 -13.10 -13.05
C LEU A 125 10.40 -12.32 -14.00
N ALA A 126 9.85 -11.53 -14.91
CA ALA A 126 10.66 -10.73 -15.83
C ALA A 126 11.47 -9.63 -15.14
N MET A 127 10.91 -8.96 -14.12
CA MET A 127 11.64 -7.99 -13.32
C MET A 127 12.67 -8.66 -12.42
N ASP A 128 12.35 -9.82 -11.86
CA ASP A 128 13.25 -10.57 -11.01
C ASP A 128 14.53 -11.02 -11.76
N GLN A 129 14.37 -11.53 -12.99
CA GLN A 129 15.50 -11.91 -13.85
C GLN A 129 16.37 -10.72 -14.29
N ARG A 130 15.91 -9.48 -14.12
CA ARG A 130 16.61 -8.24 -14.48
C ARG A 130 16.98 -7.40 -13.27
N GLN A 131 17.00 -7.99 -12.09
CA GLN A 131 17.30 -7.26 -10.86
C GLN A 131 18.66 -6.54 -10.92
N GLU A 132 19.68 -7.15 -11.50
CA GLU A 132 21.00 -6.53 -11.65
C GLU A 132 20.93 -5.28 -12.53
N LEU A 133 20.22 -5.32 -13.66
CA LEU A 133 20.01 -4.16 -14.53
C LEU A 133 19.20 -3.04 -13.83
N ILE A 134 18.20 -3.43 -13.03
CA ILE A 134 17.39 -2.49 -12.26
C ILE A 134 18.26 -1.78 -11.21
N VAL A 135 19.11 -2.52 -10.50
CA VAL A 135 20.05 -1.97 -9.52
C VAL A 135 21.06 -1.05 -10.20
N GLU A 136 21.61 -1.46 -11.34
CA GLU A 136 22.54 -0.64 -12.12
C GLU A 136 21.88 0.67 -12.60
N ALA A 137 20.65 0.61 -13.07
CA ALA A 137 19.87 1.79 -13.46
C ALA A 137 19.51 2.70 -12.29
N LEU A 138 19.30 2.13 -11.09
CA LEU A 138 18.93 2.87 -9.89
C LEU A 138 20.11 3.63 -9.26
N LYS A 139 21.31 3.07 -9.28
CA LYS A 139 22.50 3.65 -8.62
C LYS A 139 22.74 5.13 -8.94
N PRO A 140 22.74 5.58 -10.21
CA PRO A 140 22.96 7.00 -10.52
C PRO A 140 21.85 7.92 -9.96
N GLU A 141 20.62 7.45 -9.93
CA GLU A 141 19.51 8.22 -9.37
C GLU A 141 19.56 8.21 -7.83
N ALA A 142 19.94 7.09 -7.21
CA ALA A 142 20.15 7.00 -5.77
C ALA A 142 21.26 7.96 -5.29
N GLU A 143 22.38 8.01 -5.99
CA GLU A 143 23.47 8.92 -5.69
C GLU A 143 23.05 10.41 -5.83
N LYS A 144 22.30 10.76 -6.86
CA LYS A 144 21.75 12.12 -7.04
C LYS A 144 20.77 12.51 -5.93
N LEU A 145 20.00 11.56 -5.42
CA LEU A 145 18.96 11.81 -4.43
C LEU A 145 19.48 11.80 -2.99
N ALA A 146 20.44 10.93 -2.67
CA ALA A 146 20.88 10.66 -1.30
C ALA A 146 22.38 10.88 -1.04
N GLY A 147 23.14 11.24 -2.07
CA GLY A 147 24.61 11.31 -1.99
C GLY A 147 25.26 9.93 -2.15
N PRO A 148 26.59 9.83 -2.01
CA PRO A 148 27.35 8.61 -2.32
C PRO A 148 27.15 7.48 -1.33
N GLU A 149 26.71 7.76 -0.10
CA GLU A 149 26.49 6.76 0.96
C GLU A 149 25.04 6.30 0.98
N PHE A 150 24.59 5.58 -0.05
CA PHE A 150 23.27 5.01 -0.11
C PHE A 150 23.27 3.48 -0.01
N VAL A 151 22.12 2.94 0.33
CA VAL A 151 21.89 1.51 0.47
C VAL A 151 20.77 1.08 -0.47
N ILE A 152 20.93 -0.07 -1.13
CA ILE A 152 19.85 -0.74 -1.86
C ILE A 152 19.60 -2.09 -1.22
N VAL A 153 18.35 -2.34 -0.84
CA VAL A 153 17.90 -3.57 -0.21
C VAL A 153 16.83 -4.24 -1.08
N GLU A 154 16.87 -5.56 -1.22
CA GLU A 154 15.75 -6.29 -1.77
C GLU A 154 14.81 -6.79 -0.66
N ARG A 155 13.50 -6.58 -0.86
CA ARG A 155 12.42 -7.09 -0.01
C ARG A 155 11.46 -7.93 -0.84
N ASN A 156 11.99 -9.00 -1.36
CA ASN A 156 11.30 -9.97 -2.21
C ASN A 156 10.63 -11.08 -1.38
N ASP A 157 10.02 -10.73 -0.26
CA ASP A 157 9.30 -11.61 0.68
C ASP A 157 7.78 -11.63 0.47
N ALA A 158 7.26 -10.86 -0.48
CA ALA A 158 5.83 -10.78 -0.77
C ALA A 158 5.25 -12.11 -1.29
N PRO A 159 4.10 -12.57 -0.77
CA PRO A 159 3.50 -13.87 -1.16
C PRO A 159 3.16 -13.99 -2.64
N VAL A 160 2.92 -12.89 -3.34
CA VAL A 160 2.62 -12.86 -4.78
C VAL A 160 3.75 -13.48 -5.63
N ARG A 161 4.99 -13.47 -5.16
CA ARG A 161 6.12 -14.09 -5.83
C ARG A 161 5.93 -15.60 -6.04
N ARG A 162 5.32 -16.30 -5.08
CA ARG A 162 5.01 -17.74 -5.21
C ARG A 162 4.02 -18.00 -6.36
N ALA A 163 3.06 -17.10 -6.56
CA ALA A 163 2.11 -17.18 -7.68
C ALA A 163 2.78 -16.96 -9.05
N GLU A 164 3.91 -16.24 -9.08
CA GLU A 164 4.75 -16.06 -10.27
C GLU A 164 5.78 -17.20 -10.44
N GLY A 165 5.83 -18.16 -9.52
CA GLY A 165 6.79 -19.27 -9.53
C GLY A 165 8.20 -18.91 -9.05
N MET A 166 8.29 -17.89 -8.19
CA MET A 166 9.55 -17.38 -7.62
C MET A 166 9.62 -17.67 -6.13
N GLU A 167 10.85 -17.83 -5.63
CA GLU A 167 11.13 -17.92 -4.20
C GLU A 167 11.14 -16.55 -3.54
N THR A 168 10.89 -16.54 -2.23
CA THR A 168 11.01 -15.32 -1.42
C THR A 168 12.46 -15.17 -0.96
N ARG A 169 12.95 -13.92 -0.98
CA ARG A 169 14.28 -13.55 -0.51
C ARG A 169 14.33 -12.11 -0.02
N THR A 170 15.24 -11.83 0.89
CA THR A 170 15.58 -10.50 1.37
C THR A 170 17.08 -10.38 1.47
N GLY A 171 17.62 -9.21 1.24
CA GLY A 171 19.07 -9.02 1.32
C GLY A 171 19.53 -7.63 0.95
N LEU A 172 20.80 -7.39 1.22
CA LEU A 172 21.50 -6.16 0.85
C LEU A 172 22.05 -6.33 -0.58
N LEU A 173 21.74 -5.39 -1.45
CA LEU A 173 22.20 -5.38 -2.83
C LEU A 173 23.33 -4.35 -3.05
N HIS A 174 23.39 -3.30 -2.20
CA HIS A 174 24.44 -2.28 -2.27
C HIS A 174 24.53 -1.52 -0.95
N GLY A 175 25.76 -1.09 -0.57
CA GLY A 175 26.01 -0.29 0.64
C GLY A 175 25.99 -1.12 1.93
N GLU A 176 25.89 -0.45 3.09
CA GLU A 176 25.91 -1.06 4.42
C GLU A 176 24.89 -0.45 5.37
N GLY A 177 24.44 -1.27 6.34
CA GLY A 177 23.48 -0.90 7.36
C GLY A 177 22.05 -0.85 6.84
N THR A 178 21.07 -1.13 7.69
CA THR A 178 19.65 -1.26 7.33
C THR A 178 18.70 -0.39 8.14
N LEU A 179 19.18 0.15 9.27
CA LEU A 179 18.42 1.11 10.08
C LEU A 179 18.52 2.52 9.50
N ARG A 180 17.39 3.19 9.41
CA ARG A 180 17.29 4.57 8.92
C ARG A 180 16.45 5.43 9.85
N GLN A 181 16.99 6.59 10.16
CA GLN A 181 16.20 7.67 10.75
C GLN A 181 15.53 8.44 9.61
N VAL A 182 14.22 8.56 9.63
CA VAL A 182 13.44 9.27 8.61
C VAL A 182 12.51 10.28 9.25
N HIS A 183 12.31 11.39 8.57
CA HIS A 183 11.42 12.45 8.99
C HIS A 183 10.13 12.42 8.15
N ILE A 184 8.98 12.16 8.78
CA ILE A 184 7.67 12.08 8.11
C ILE A 184 6.67 12.96 8.85
N LEU A 185 6.09 13.94 8.18
CA LEU A 185 5.10 14.87 8.76
C LEU A 185 5.60 15.58 10.05
N GLY A 186 6.88 15.90 10.09
CA GLY A 186 7.49 16.52 11.26
C GLY A 186 7.74 15.55 12.44
N LEU A 187 7.62 14.25 12.22
CA LEU A 187 7.89 13.18 13.19
C LEU A 187 9.09 12.36 12.75
N ASP A 188 9.93 11.97 13.70
CA ASP A 188 11.11 11.15 13.50
C ASP A 188 10.79 9.68 13.76
N PHE A 189 11.05 8.83 12.77
CA PHE A 189 10.88 7.38 12.86
C PHE A 189 12.21 6.68 12.64
N GLU A 190 12.40 5.56 13.32
CA GLU A 190 13.45 4.60 12.99
C GLU A 190 12.85 3.44 12.23
N ILE A 191 13.40 3.17 11.05
CA ILE A 191 12.89 2.15 10.11
C ILE A 191 14.01 1.15 9.84
N ASP A 192 13.72 -0.14 10.09
CA ASP A 192 14.56 -1.22 9.57
C ASP A 192 14.04 -1.64 8.19
N VAL A 193 14.79 -1.25 7.15
CA VAL A 193 14.41 -1.52 5.77
C VAL A 193 14.57 -2.99 5.37
N LEU A 194 15.28 -3.79 6.17
CA LEU A 194 15.48 -5.21 5.90
C LEU A 194 14.49 -6.11 6.67
N HIS A 195 14.14 -5.78 7.91
CA HIS A 195 13.29 -6.62 8.76
C HIS A 195 11.94 -6.00 9.09
N GLY A 196 11.76 -4.68 8.90
CA GLY A 196 10.51 -3.98 9.14
C GLY A 196 9.33 -4.52 8.32
N GLN A 197 8.10 -4.19 8.71
CA GLN A 197 6.89 -4.60 7.98
C GLN A 197 6.80 -3.94 6.60
N LYS A 198 6.19 -4.61 5.63
CA LYS A 198 6.21 -4.23 4.21
C LYS A 198 7.66 -3.97 3.74
N THR A 199 7.94 -2.77 3.26
CA THR A 199 9.26 -2.29 2.88
C THR A 199 9.93 -1.46 3.98
N GLY A 200 9.24 -1.23 5.12
CA GLY A 200 9.69 -0.46 6.27
C GLY A 200 8.61 0.42 6.88
N PHE A 201 7.76 1.06 6.07
CA PHE A 201 6.69 1.96 6.51
C PHE A 201 5.46 1.91 5.59
N TYR A 202 4.30 2.40 6.07
CA TYR A 202 3.06 2.49 5.29
C TYR A 202 3.00 3.85 4.57
N LEU A 203 3.78 4.01 3.51
CA LEU A 203 3.89 5.24 2.73
C LEU A 203 2.58 5.65 2.05
N ASP A 204 1.74 4.66 1.75
CA ASP A 204 0.42 4.84 1.15
C ASP A 204 -0.58 5.62 2.04
N GLN A 205 -0.30 5.72 3.35
CA GLN A 205 -1.15 6.39 4.34
C GLN A 205 -0.63 7.78 4.80
N VAL A 206 0.53 8.24 4.32
CA VAL A 206 1.20 9.44 4.87
C VAL A 206 0.29 10.67 4.89
N GLU A 207 -0.40 10.97 3.78
CA GLU A 207 -1.34 12.09 3.75
C GLU A 207 -2.57 11.87 4.64
N ASN A 208 -2.99 10.61 4.84
CA ASN A 208 -4.11 10.28 5.71
C ASN A 208 -3.74 10.45 7.19
N TYR A 209 -2.47 10.18 7.58
CA TYR A 209 -2.01 10.49 8.95
C TYR A 209 -2.17 11.97 9.26
N ARG A 210 -1.78 12.85 8.33
CA ARG A 210 -1.93 14.30 8.47
C ARG A 210 -3.39 14.70 8.52
N ALA A 211 -4.19 14.24 7.55
CA ALA A 211 -5.60 14.60 7.44
C ALA A 211 -6.41 14.20 8.68
N VAL A 212 -6.13 13.03 9.28
CA VAL A 212 -6.76 12.61 10.52
C VAL A 212 -6.26 13.43 11.71
N ALA A 213 -4.95 13.75 11.77
CA ALA A 213 -4.39 14.57 12.84
C ALA A 213 -4.98 15.98 12.90
N ASP A 214 -5.43 16.55 11.78
CA ASP A 214 -6.09 17.86 11.75
C ASP A 214 -7.42 17.91 12.57
N TRP A 215 -7.95 16.74 12.92
CA TRP A 215 -9.21 16.59 13.70
C TRP A 215 -8.99 16.24 15.18
N THR A 216 -7.76 16.26 15.70
CA THR A 216 -7.45 15.64 17.01
C THR A 216 -7.38 16.61 18.18
N LEU A 217 -7.32 17.91 17.94
CA LEU A 217 -7.13 18.91 19.01
C LEU A 217 -8.15 18.76 20.16
N GLY A 218 -7.63 18.51 21.38
CA GLY A 218 -8.41 18.35 22.60
C GLY A 218 -9.27 17.07 22.67
N ARG A 219 -9.01 16.06 21.81
CA ARG A 219 -9.77 14.81 21.74
C ARG A 219 -9.04 13.64 22.39
N ARG A 220 -9.81 12.72 22.95
CA ARG A 220 -9.32 11.40 23.37
C ARG A 220 -9.37 10.47 22.14
N VAL A 221 -8.20 10.00 21.72
CA VAL A 221 -8.00 9.22 20.49
C VAL A 221 -7.72 7.76 20.81
N LEU A 222 -8.38 6.84 20.10
CA LEU A 222 -8.08 5.43 20.08
C LEU A 222 -7.60 5.04 18.68
N ASP A 223 -6.34 4.63 18.56
CA ASP A 223 -5.75 4.12 17.31
C ASP A 223 -5.70 2.59 17.37
N CYS A 224 -6.51 1.94 16.55
CA CYS A 224 -6.62 0.48 16.47
C CYS A 224 -5.81 -0.06 15.29
N PHE A 225 -5.05 -1.14 15.52
CA PHE A 225 -4.08 -1.70 14.58
C PHE A 225 -2.93 -0.72 14.30
N ALA A 226 -2.39 -0.16 15.39
CA ALA A 226 -1.53 1.01 15.34
C ALA A 226 -0.16 0.79 14.67
N ASN A 227 0.28 -0.48 14.47
CA ASN A 227 1.55 -0.84 13.87
C ASN A 227 2.74 -0.09 14.53
N GLN A 228 3.45 0.79 13.80
CA GLN A 228 4.55 1.62 14.31
C GLN A 228 4.07 2.94 14.93
N GLY A 229 2.75 3.14 15.05
CA GLY A 229 2.14 4.28 15.73
C GLY A 229 2.02 5.54 14.87
N ALA A 230 2.04 5.46 13.55
CA ALA A 230 2.04 6.64 12.69
C ALA A 230 0.80 7.52 12.89
N PHE A 231 -0.41 6.96 12.96
CA PHE A 231 -1.62 7.70 13.30
C PHE A 231 -1.56 8.24 14.75
N ALA A 232 -1.22 7.37 15.71
CA ALA A 232 -1.17 7.74 17.12
C ALA A 232 -0.21 8.91 17.38
N LEU A 233 1.00 8.87 16.81
CA LEU A 233 1.99 9.92 16.96
C LEU A 233 1.55 11.22 16.26
N ALA A 234 0.99 11.12 15.07
CA ALA A 234 0.46 12.28 14.35
C ALA A 234 -0.68 12.95 15.15
N CYS A 235 -1.59 12.16 15.72
CA CYS A 235 -2.66 12.66 16.58
C CYS A 235 -2.12 13.31 17.87
N ALA A 236 -1.16 12.69 18.54
CA ALA A 236 -0.54 13.26 19.73
C ALA A 236 0.14 14.60 19.43
N LYS A 237 0.86 14.69 18.30
CA LYS A 237 1.47 15.93 17.83
C LYS A 237 0.43 16.98 17.40
N GLY A 238 -0.70 16.55 16.86
CA GLY A 238 -1.85 17.39 16.49
C GLY A 238 -2.62 17.97 17.67
N GLY A 239 -2.19 17.68 18.90
CA GLY A 239 -2.78 18.25 20.12
C GLY A 239 -3.93 17.44 20.72
N ALA A 240 -3.98 16.13 20.48
CA ALA A 240 -4.90 15.24 21.19
C ALA A 240 -4.71 15.36 22.70
N GLU A 241 -5.80 15.31 23.48
CA GLU A 241 -5.77 15.30 24.94
C GLU A 241 -5.15 14.02 25.49
N ALA A 242 -5.51 12.89 24.88
CA ALA A 242 -4.96 11.57 25.18
C ALA A 242 -4.98 10.70 23.93
N VAL A 243 -3.97 9.86 23.76
CA VAL A 243 -3.89 8.90 22.66
C VAL A 243 -3.58 7.51 23.22
N THR A 244 -4.43 6.55 22.91
CA THR A 244 -4.21 5.12 23.19
C THR A 244 -4.02 4.39 21.88
N ALA A 245 -2.89 3.69 21.70
CA ALA A 245 -2.54 2.90 20.54
C ALA A 245 -2.60 1.41 20.87
N VAL A 246 -3.42 0.65 20.16
CA VAL A 246 -3.64 -0.79 20.36
C VAL A 246 -3.02 -1.58 19.22
N GLU A 247 -2.13 -2.49 19.56
CA GLU A 247 -1.42 -3.35 18.62
C GLU A 247 -1.21 -4.74 19.23
N ILE A 248 -1.27 -5.78 18.42
CA ILE A 248 -1.12 -7.16 18.87
C ILE A 248 0.35 -7.61 18.98
N SER A 249 1.25 -6.98 18.23
CA SER A 249 2.67 -7.29 18.21
C SER A 249 3.41 -6.56 19.31
N SER A 250 4.01 -7.28 20.25
CA SER A 250 4.84 -6.71 21.33
C SER A 250 6.03 -5.90 20.79
N GLU A 251 6.61 -6.34 19.65
CA GLU A 251 7.67 -5.60 18.98
C GLU A 251 7.17 -4.25 18.45
N ALA A 252 6.01 -4.23 17.79
CA ALA A 252 5.40 -3.00 17.29
C ALA A 252 4.99 -2.07 18.44
N VAL A 253 4.44 -2.60 19.54
CA VAL A 253 4.14 -1.83 20.77
C VAL A 253 5.40 -1.15 21.31
N SER A 254 6.52 -1.88 21.39
CA SER A 254 7.81 -1.34 21.82
C SER A 254 8.30 -0.24 20.87
N GLN A 255 8.08 -0.40 19.59
CA GLN A 255 8.45 0.56 18.55
C GLN A 255 7.58 1.84 18.63
N ILE A 256 6.27 1.74 18.91
CA ILE A 256 5.40 2.89 19.17
C ILE A 256 5.96 3.70 20.35
N ALA A 257 6.28 3.05 21.47
CA ALA A 257 6.81 3.71 22.66
C ALA A 257 8.15 4.41 22.38
N ALA A 258 9.05 3.76 21.65
CA ALA A 258 10.33 4.35 21.24
C ALA A 258 10.13 5.55 20.32
N ASN A 259 9.24 5.46 19.33
CA ASN A 259 8.91 6.56 18.44
C ASN A 259 8.24 7.73 19.19
N ALA A 260 7.32 7.46 20.13
CA ALA A 260 6.71 8.49 20.98
C ALA A 260 7.76 9.23 21.81
N SER A 261 8.69 8.49 22.43
CA SER A 261 9.81 9.08 23.20
C SER A 261 10.71 9.95 22.33
N ARG A 262 11.07 9.46 21.11
CA ARG A 262 11.91 10.18 20.16
C ARG A 262 11.29 11.53 19.74
N ASN A 263 9.98 11.57 19.63
CA ASN A 263 9.24 12.77 19.23
C ASN A 263 8.75 13.64 20.41
N GLY A 264 9.02 13.25 21.64
CA GLY A 264 8.57 13.98 22.83
C GLY A 264 7.04 14.05 22.99
N VAL A 265 6.31 13.08 22.41
CA VAL A 265 4.84 12.99 22.53
C VAL A 265 4.45 11.86 23.47
N LYS A 266 3.24 11.95 24.04
CA LYS A 266 2.69 10.90 24.91
C LYS A 266 1.69 10.06 24.15
N VAL A 267 1.92 8.75 24.13
CA VAL A 267 1.01 7.74 23.58
C VAL A 267 0.97 6.59 24.59
N GLU A 268 -0.22 6.25 25.05
CA GLU A 268 -0.44 5.04 25.81
C GLU A 268 -0.47 3.87 24.85
N THR A 269 0.35 2.85 25.11
CA THR A 269 0.43 1.66 24.25
C THR A 269 -0.21 0.46 24.93
N VAL A 270 -1.03 -0.28 24.19
CA VAL A 270 -1.72 -1.47 24.69
C VAL A 270 -1.40 -2.65 23.76
N GLU A 271 -0.75 -3.69 24.32
CA GLU A 271 -0.56 -4.97 23.61
C GLU A 271 -1.84 -5.80 23.76
N ALA A 272 -2.68 -5.81 22.74
CA ALA A 272 -3.93 -6.57 22.73
C ALA A 272 -4.44 -6.87 21.32
N ASN A 273 -5.29 -7.90 21.22
CA ASN A 273 -6.13 -8.07 20.04
C ASN A 273 -7.22 -6.99 20.03
N VAL A 274 -7.33 -6.25 18.93
CA VAL A 274 -8.28 -5.12 18.82
C VAL A 274 -9.73 -5.56 19.04
N PHE A 275 -10.15 -6.73 18.56
CA PHE A 275 -11.51 -7.23 18.77
C PHE A 275 -11.84 -7.41 20.25
N ASP A 276 -10.90 -7.97 21.01
CA ASP A 276 -11.05 -8.20 22.44
C ASP A 276 -10.98 -6.88 23.21
N TYR A 277 -10.06 -5.99 22.83
CA TYR A 277 -9.91 -4.67 23.46
C TYR A 277 -11.17 -3.81 23.30
N LEU A 278 -11.72 -3.72 22.07
CA LEU A 278 -12.96 -2.98 21.83
C LEU A 278 -14.14 -3.55 22.63
N LYS A 279 -14.18 -4.89 22.80
CA LYS A 279 -15.19 -5.54 23.63
C LYS A 279 -15.04 -5.22 25.10
N GLN A 280 -13.81 -5.19 25.59
CA GLN A 280 -13.51 -4.79 26.96
C GLN A 280 -13.91 -3.33 27.20
N CYS A 281 -13.50 -2.40 26.33
CA CYS A 281 -13.90 -0.98 26.40
C CYS A 281 -15.42 -0.79 26.43
N GLU A 282 -16.16 -1.58 25.62
CA GLU A 282 -17.62 -1.53 25.62
C GLU A 282 -18.21 -1.98 27.00
N ALA A 283 -17.66 -3.04 27.61
CA ALA A 283 -18.08 -3.52 28.92
C ALA A 283 -17.76 -2.54 30.05
N GLU A 284 -16.66 -1.80 29.95
CA GLU A 284 -16.20 -0.79 30.90
C GLU A 284 -16.90 0.58 30.71
N GLY A 285 -17.65 0.75 29.62
CA GLY A 285 -18.31 2.01 29.28
C GLY A 285 -17.33 3.12 28.87
N ALA A 286 -16.16 2.75 28.33
CA ALA A 286 -15.17 3.71 27.85
C ALA A 286 -15.74 4.52 26.67
N GLN A 287 -15.28 5.77 26.54
CA GLN A 287 -15.66 6.65 25.42
C GLN A 287 -14.46 7.37 24.84
N TYR A 288 -14.46 7.52 23.52
CA TYR A 288 -13.45 8.21 22.73
C TYR A 288 -14.08 9.27 21.84
N ASP A 289 -13.31 10.31 21.53
CA ASP A 289 -13.77 11.41 20.69
C ASP A 289 -13.30 11.24 19.24
N LEU A 290 -12.28 10.42 19.01
CA LEU A 290 -11.84 9.95 17.71
C LEU A 290 -11.39 8.49 17.84
N ILE A 291 -11.92 7.62 16.97
CA ILE A 291 -11.43 6.24 16.82
C ILE A 291 -10.88 6.08 15.41
N ILE A 292 -9.72 5.44 15.30
CA ILE A 292 -9.07 5.10 14.02
C ILE A 292 -9.10 3.59 13.86
N LEU A 293 -9.58 3.11 12.71
CA LEU A 293 -9.60 1.71 12.34
C LEU A 293 -8.83 1.53 11.03
N ASP A 294 -7.58 1.08 11.10
CA ASP A 294 -6.76 0.72 9.92
C ASP A 294 -6.33 -0.74 9.97
N PRO A 295 -7.29 -1.68 9.90
CA PRO A 295 -7.00 -3.10 10.02
C PRO A 295 -6.20 -3.63 8.83
N PRO A 296 -5.42 -4.70 9.03
CA PRO A 296 -4.85 -5.44 7.91
C PRO A 296 -5.95 -5.99 7.01
N SER A 297 -5.61 -6.35 5.77
CA SER A 297 -6.58 -6.96 4.87
C SER A 297 -7.11 -8.27 5.48
N PHE A 298 -8.39 -8.30 5.84
CA PHE A 298 -9.05 -9.49 6.39
C PHE A 298 -9.30 -10.57 5.35
N THR A 299 -9.15 -10.27 4.05
CA THR A 299 -9.25 -11.28 3.01
C THR A 299 -8.17 -11.13 1.95
N LYS A 300 -7.60 -12.26 1.55
CA LYS A 300 -6.67 -12.38 0.41
C LYS A 300 -7.33 -13.08 -0.79
N THR A 301 -8.54 -13.63 -0.62
CA THR A 301 -9.26 -14.39 -1.65
C THR A 301 -10.75 -14.05 -1.62
N LYS A 302 -11.43 -14.18 -2.78
CA LYS A 302 -12.86 -13.93 -2.89
C LYS A 302 -13.71 -14.87 -2.01
N ASP A 303 -13.27 -16.09 -1.81
CA ASP A 303 -14.02 -17.11 -1.04
C ASP A 303 -14.17 -16.73 0.44
N LYS A 304 -13.23 -15.94 0.98
CA LYS A 304 -13.25 -15.46 2.37
C LYS A 304 -13.84 -14.05 2.52
N LEU A 305 -14.45 -13.52 1.46
CA LEU A 305 -14.96 -12.14 1.47
C LEU A 305 -16.04 -11.93 2.54
N GLN A 306 -16.98 -12.89 2.70
CA GLN A 306 -18.03 -12.79 3.71
C GLN A 306 -17.48 -12.78 5.14
N ASP A 307 -16.49 -13.61 5.42
CA ASP A 307 -15.82 -13.64 6.74
C ASP A 307 -15.12 -12.32 7.03
N ALA A 308 -14.44 -11.77 6.03
CA ALA A 308 -13.80 -10.47 6.13
C ALA A 308 -14.82 -9.36 6.42
N MET A 309 -15.96 -9.35 5.72
CA MET A 309 -17.01 -8.37 5.94
C MET A 309 -17.61 -8.47 7.34
N ARG A 310 -17.76 -9.70 7.90
CA ARG A 310 -18.15 -9.87 9.30
C ARG A 310 -17.15 -9.26 10.28
N GLY A 311 -15.85 -9.49 10.04
CA GLY A 311 -14.80 -8.88 10.88
C GLY A 311 -14.81 -7.34 10.82
N TYR A 312 -14.92 -6.77 9.61
CA TYR A 312 -15.08 -5.32 9.46
C TYR A 312 -16.32 -4.82 10.21
N LYS A 313 -17.47 -5.47 10.03
CA LYS A 313 -18.73 -5.08 10.68
C LYS A 313 -18.61 -5.11 12.20
N GLU A 314 -17.96 -6.11 12.78
CA GLU A 314 -17.79 -6.25 14.23
C GLU A 314 -17.01 -5.09 14.83
N ILE A 315 -15.84 -4.74 14.27
CA ILE A 315 -15.02 -3.64 14.79
C ILE A 315 -15.71 -2.29 14.63
N HIS A 316 -16.44 -2.07 13.52
CA HIS A 316 -17.18 -0.84 13.28
C HIS A 316 -18.36 -0.69 14.25
N LEU A 317 -19.14 -1.75 14.46
CA LEU A 317 -20.23 -1.75 15.42
C LEU A 317 -19.77 -1.34 16.82
N ARG A 318 -18.65 -1.90 17.30
CA ARG A 318 -18.08 -1.56 18.61
C ARG A 318 -17.54 -0.13 18.64
N ALA A 319 -16.81 0.28 17.61
CA ALA A 319 -16.30 1.65 17.51
C ALA A 319 -17.46 2.68 17.57
N PHE A 320 -18.57 2.45 16.88
CA PHE A 320 -19.71 3.35 16.93
C PHE A 320 -20.36 3.44 18.32
N LYS A 321 -20.35 2.37 19.11
CA LYS A 321 -20.84 2.40 20.48
C LYS A 321 -19.91 3.15 21.44
N LEU A 322 -18.58 3.10 21.18
CA LEU A 322 -17.56 3.74 21.99
C LEU A 322 -17.37 5.23 21.69
N LEU A 323 -17.90 5.71 20.55
CA LEU A 323 -17.79 7.11 20.18
C LEU A 323 -18.71 8.01 21.01
N SER A 324 -18.15 9.09 21.53
CA SER A 324 -18.88 10.17 22.21
C SER A 324 -19.88 10.87 21.27
N PRO A 325 -20.83 11.69 21.77
CA PRO A 325 -21.61 12.58 20.92
C PRO A 325 -20.70 13.48 20.07
N ALA A 326 -20.98 13.61 18.77
CA ALA A 326 -20.12 14.29 17.80
C ALA A 326 -18.69 13.71 17.67
N GLY A 327 -18.45 12.50 18.19
CA GLY A 327 -17.19 11.77 18.01
C GLY A 327 -16.96 11.38 16.57
N LEU A 328 -15.71 11.15 16.22
CA LEU A 328 -15.24 10.88 14.85
C LEU A 328 -14.79 9.43 14.70
N LEU A 329 -15.10 8.84 13.56
CA LEU A 329 -14.50 7.58 13.11
C LEU A 329 -13.68 7.83 11.84
N ALA A 330 -12.38 7.61 11.90
CA ALA A 330 -11.53 7.45 10.71
C ALA A 330 -11.35 5.96 10.43
N THR A 331 -11.75 5.48 9.26
CA THR A 331 -11.68 4.04 8.96
C THR A 331 -11.14 3.79 7.58
N PHE A 332 -10.34 2.71 7.45
CA PHE A 332 -9.62 2.36 6.24
C PHE A 332 -9.78 0.89 5.87
N SER A 333 -9.59 0.60 4.59
CA SER A 333 -9.46 -0.77 4.08
C SER A 333 -8.49 -0.79 2.90
N CYS A 334 -7.45 -1.61 3.00
CA CYS A 334 -6.49 -1.89 1.92
C CYS A 334 -6.84 -3.16 1.12
N SER A 335 -7.99 -3.78 1.37
CA SER A 335 -8.40 -5.02 0.70
C SER A 335 -8.82 -4.76 -0.74
N HIS A 336 -8.16 -5.41 -1.71
CA HIS A 336 -8.54 -5.34 -3.14
C HIS A 336 -9.92 -5.94 -3.44
N HIS A 337 -10.36 -6.91 -2.64
CA HIS A 337 -11.65 -7.57 -2.85
C HIS A 337 -12.84 -6.82 -2.24
N VAL A 338 -12.57 -5.84 -1.39
CA VAL A 338 -13.59 -4.97 -0.77
C VAL A 338 -13.57 -3.63 -1.51
N GLY A 339 -14.52 -3.43 -2.42
CA GLY A 339 -14.69 -2.14 -3.12
C GLY A 339 -15.21 -1.03 -2.18
N ALA A 340 -15.06 0.22 -2.60
CA ALA A 340 -15.45 1.38 -1.79
C ALA A 340 -16.96 1.37 -1.44
N ASP A 341 -17.82 1.01 -2.40
CA ASP A 341 -19.27 0.93 -2.17
C ASP A 341 -19.61 -0.17 -1.18
N MET A 342 -19.04 -1.38 -1.35
CA MET A 342 -19.22 -2.49 -0.41
C MET A 342 -18.76 -2.13 1.00
N PHE A 343 -17.64 -1.42 1.13
CA PHE A 343 -17.13 -0.97 2.42
C PHE A 343 -18.07 0.05 3.05
N ARG A 344 -18.61 0.98 2.27
CA ARG A 344 -19.61 1.97 2.72
C ARG A 344 -20.92 1.32 3.16
N ASP A 345 -21.41 0.35 2.42
CA ASP A 345 -22.65 -0.39 2.76
C ASP A 345 -22.48 -1.13 4.09
N MET A 346 -21.35 -1.80 4.30
CA MET A 346 -21.02 -2.47 5.57
C MET A 346 -21.00 -1.48 6.75
N ILE A 347 -20.41 -0.29 6.54
CA ILE A 347 -20.38 0.78 7.57
C ILE A 347 -21.81 1.24 7.88
N ALA A 348 -22.66 1.43 6.87
CA ALA A 348 -24.06 1.82 7.04
C ALA A 348 -24.84 0.76 7.83
N GLU A 349 -24.67 -0.52 7.53
CA GLU A 349 -25.25 -1.61 8.31
C GLU A 349 -24.77 -1.60 9.77
N SER A 350 -23.48 -1.34 10.00
CA SER A 350 -22.91 -1.27 11.36
C SER A 350 -23.51 -0.11 12.17
N LEU A 351 -23.78 1.03 11.52
CA LEU A 351 -24.48 2.17 12.14
C LEU A 351 -25.90 1.82 12.53
N VAL A 352 -26.64 1.11 11.68
CA VAL A 352 -28.01 0.63 11.99
C VAL A 352 -28.00 -0.29 13.21
N ASP A 353 -27.09 -1.26 13.24
CA ASP A 353 -26.96 -2.22 14.34
C ASP A 353 -26.52 -1.52 15.65
N ALA A 354 -25.70 -0.47 15.55
CA ALA A 354 -25.33 0.37 16.71
C ALA A 354 -26.44 1.32 17.15
N LYS A 355 -27.54 1.44 16.40
CA LYS A 355 -28.61 2.43 16.60
C LYS A 355 -28.05 3.87 16.61
N ARG A 356 -27.11 4.15 15.74
CA ARG A 356 -26.42 5.44 15.60
C ARG A 356 -26.58 5.96 14.17
N SER A 357 -26.33 7.22 13.98
CA SER A 357 -26.22 7.88 12.67
C SER A 357 -24.94 8.66 12.59
N ALA A 358 -24.36 8.76 11.40
CA ALA A 358 -23.15 9.54 11.17
C ALA A 358 -23.25 10.34 9.87
N ARG A 359 -22.49 11.43 9.80
CA ARG A 359 -22.25 12.23 8.60
C ARG A 359 -20.90 11.84 8.03
N LEU A 360 -20.81 11.61 6.72
CA LEU A 360 -19.54 11.49 6.02
C LEU A 360 -18.93 12.88 5.85
N LEU A 361 -17.73 13.10 6.41
CA LEU A 361 -17.00 14.36 6.31
C LEU A 361 -15.98 14.32 5.17
N GLU A 362 -15.15 13.25 5.12
CA GLU A 362 -14.06 13.11 4.16
C GLU A 362 -13.97 11.71 3.58
N THR A 363 -13.36 11.61 2.43
CA THR A 363 -13.00 10.34 1.79
C THR A 363 -11.50 10.30 1.58
N TYR A 364 -10.88 9.17 1.93
CA TYR A 364 -9.45 8.94 1.88
C TYR A 364 -9.09 7.90 0.84
N ARG A 365 -7.88 8.00 0.32
CA ARG A 365 -7.28 7.05 -0.63
C ARG A 365 -5.78 6.98 -0.42
N GLN A 366 -5.12 6.12 -1.17
CA GLN A 366 -3.67 6.01 -1.17
C GLN A 366 -3.00 7.34 -1.55
N ASN A 367 -1.83 7.59 -0.96
CA ASN A 367 -1.03 8.78 -1.19
C ASN A 367 -0.63 8.94 -2.68
N ALA A 368 -0.34 10.15 -3.10
CA ALA A 368 -0.06 10.52 -4.49
C ALA A 368 1.21 9.87 -5.07
N ASP A 369 2.12 9.38 -4.24
CA ASP A 369 3.27 8.57 -4.65
C ASP A 369 2.91 7.13 -5.07
N HIS A 370 1.66 6.71 -4.84
CA HIS A 370 1.03 5.50 -5.32
C HIS A 370 0.00 5.83 -6.41
N PRO A 371 0.41 6.29 -7.61
CA PRO A 371 -0.53 6.80 -8.61
C PRO A 371 -1.49 5.72 -9.10
N ILE A 372 -2.73 6.15 -9.38
CA ILE A 372 -3.81 5.31 -9.89
C ILE A 372 -3.89 5.46 -11.40
N LEU A 373 -3.86 4.35 -12.13
CA LEU A 373 -4.11 4.32 -13.57
C LEU A 373 -5.61 4.12 -13.84
N ALA A 374 -6.22 5.06 -14.54
CA ALA A 374 -7.64 4.97 -14.90
C ALA A 374 -7.99 3.72 -15.73
N THR A 375 -7.03 3.19 -16.49
CA THR A 375 -7.20 1.98 -17.31
C THR A 375 -6.91 0.68 -16.57
N ILE A 376 -6.35 0.75 -15.36
CA ILE A 376 -6.04 -0.38 -14.48
C ILE A 376 -6.60 -0.07 -13.09
N PRO A 377 -7.92 -0.28 -12.87
CA PRO A 377 -8.58 0.02 -11.59
C PRO A 377 -7.95 -0.70 -10.40
N GLU A 378 -7.30 -1.83 -10.64
CA GLU A 378 -6.59 -2.61 -9.62
C GLU A 378 -5.40 -1.86 -9.01
N THR A 379 -4.96 -0.75 -9.60
CA THR A 379 -3.96 0.15 -8.99
C THR A 379 -4.53 1.00 -7.85
N GLU A 380 -5.86 1.11 -7.72
CA GLU A 380 -6.56 1.72 -6.61
C GLU A 380 -6.95 0.63 -5.60
N TYR A 381 -6.43 0.69 -4.38
CA TYR A 381 -6.64 -0.36 -3.39
C TYR A 381 -6.98 0.17 -2.00
N LEU A 382 -6.53 1.38 -1.63
CA LEU A 382 -6.81 1.99 -0.35
C LEU A 382 -8.04 2.90 -0.44
N LYS A 383 -8.99 2.70 0.43
CA LYS A 383 -10.16 3.53 0.65
C LYS A 383 -10.35 3.77 2.12
N GLY A 384 -10.80 4.97 2.47
CA GLY A 384 -11.10 5.34 3.83
C GLY A 384 -12.15 6.44 3.91
N PHE A 385 -12.72 6.59 5.09
CA PHE A 385 -13.76 7.55 5.38
C PHE A 385 -13.54 8.18 6.75
N LEU A 386 -13.80 9.49 6.85
CA LEU A 386 -13.99 10.17 8.13
C LEU A 386 -15.47 10.44 8.32
N MET A 387 -15.99 10.03 9.46
CA MET A 387 -17.41 10.18 9.81
C MET A 387 -17.56 10.84 11.15
N GLU A 388 -18.55 11.73 11.29
CA GLU A 388 -18.96 12.37 12.56
C GLU A 388 -20.27 11.76 13.05
N MET A 389 -20.35 11.39 14.31
CA MET A 389 -21.58 10.94 14.93
C MET A 389 -22.63 12.06 14.90
N ALA A 390 -23.76 11.81 14.27
CA ALA A 390 -24.90 12.73 14.26
C ALA A 390 -25.71 12.58 15.56
N PRO A 391 -26.43 13.65 16.00
CA PRO A 391 -27.39 13.52 17.08
C PRO A 391 -28.40 12.40 16.80
N GLY A 392 -28.79 11.67 17.86
CA GLY A 392 -29.83 10.64 17.76
C GLY A 392 -31.10 11.20 17.12
N ARG A 393 -31.66 10.46 16.18
CA ARG A 393 -32.98 10.75 15.56
C ARG A 393 -34.05 9.95 16.26
#